data_e5808c0a75ca2923b21eaeaecbda7840
#
_entry.id   e5808c0a75ca2923b21eaeaecbda7840
#
_cell.length_a   1.000
_cell.length_b   1.000
_cell.length_c   1.000
_cell.angle_alpha   90.00
_cell.angle_beta   90.00
_cell.angle_gamma   90.00
#
_symmetry.space_group_name_H-M   'P 1'
#
loop_
_entity.id
_entity.type
_entity.pdbx_description
1 polymer ?
#
loop_
_entity_poly.entity_id
_entity_poly.type
_entity_poly.pdbx_seq_one_letter_code
_entity_poly.pdbx_strand_id
1 'polypeptide(L)'
;VAKSAAANLTPVVLELGGKDPFVVCDDVDVDSIVQTACRGVWQNMGQNCAGPERFFVYEKVFDEFCDKVLAIVSKMQTGSSLGNPYIDCGAICMGSRQMGHYQRLVEDAVSKGAR
;
A
#
# COMPACT_ATOMS: atom_id res chain seq x y z
N VAL A 1 13.87 3.63 21.77
CA VAL A 1 13.62 2.34 22.45
C VAL A 1 14.92 1.62 22.72
N ALA A 2 15.72 1.21 21.69
CA ALA A 2 16.96 0.44 21.90
C ALA A 2 17.96 1.15 22.84
N LYS A 3 18.17 2.47 22.66
CA LYS A 3 19.04 3.25 23.56
C LYS A 3 18.60 3.20 25.03
N SER A 4 17.28 3.26 25.29
CA SER A 4 16.75 3.18 26.66
C SER A 4 16.86 1.77 27.22
N ALA A 5 16.61 0.76 26.40
CA ALA A 5 16.70 -0.65 26.80
C ALA A 5 18.14 -1.07 27.14
N ALA A 6 19.12 -0.54 26.43
CA ALA A 6 20.53 -0.84 26.63
C ALA A 6 21.04 -0.49 28.04
N ALA A 7 20.47 0.51 28.70
CA ALA A 7 20.85 0.88 30.06
C ALA A 7 20.66 -0.25 31.08
N ASN A 8 19.70 -1.13 30.82
CA ASN A 8 19.36 -2.26 31.71
C ASN A 8 19.55 -3.63 31.01
N LEU A 9 20.20 -3.68 29.85
CA LEU A 9 20.37 -4.88 29.04
C LEU A 9 19.04 -5.56 28.69
N THR A 10 17.95 -4.79 28.56
CA THR A 10 16.62 -5.32 28.23
C THR A 10 16.58 -5.78 26.78
N PRO A 11 16.18 -7.01 26.47
CA PRO A 11 15.97 -7.47 25.11
C PRO A 11 14.95 -6.58 24.36
N VAL A 12 15.22 -6.30 23.08
CA VAL A 12 14.35 -5.43 22.27
C VAL A 12 14.01 -6.14 20.97
N VAL A 13 12.70 -6.13 20.63
CA VAL A 13 12.19 -6.46 19.31
C VAL A 13 11.67 -5.17 18.69
N LEU A 14 12.09 -4.86 17.47
CA LEU A 14 11.72 -3.63 16.76
C LEU A 14 10.93 -3.99 15.51
N GLU A 15 9.67 -3.56 15.48
CA GLU A 15 8.82 -3.56 14.30
C GLU A 15 8.88 -2.17 13.65
N LEU A 16 9.33 -2.10 12.41
CA LEU A 16 9.61 -0.85 11.71
C LEU A 16 8.81 -0.76 10.39
N GLY A 17 9.34 -0.14 9.38
CA GLY A 17 8.71 -0.03 8.08
C GLY A 17 9.38 -0.89 7.02
N GLY A 18 8.79 -0.92 5.83
CA GLY A 18 9.30 -1.60 4.65
C GLY A 18 9.00 -0.85 3.36
N LYS A 19 9.44 -1.43 2.26
CA LYS A 19 9.13 -1.07 0.87
C LYS A 19 9.13 -2.37 0.06
N ASP A 20 8.17 -3.22 0.34
CA ASP A 20 8.19 -4.60 -0.09
C ASP A 20 7.87 -4.75 -1.58
N PRO A 21 8.55 -5.66 -2.30
CA PRO A 21 8.27 -5.94 -3.68
C PRO A 21 7.11 -6.92 -3.83
N PHE A 22 6.36 -6.76 -4.92
CA PHE A 22 5.39 -7.73 -5.43
C PHE A 22 5.74 -8.04 -6.88
N VAL A 23 6.02 -9.29 -7.20
CA VAL A 23 6.42 -9.71 -8.54
C VAL A 23 5.28 -10.47 -9.19
N VAL A 24 4.86 -10.02 -10.37
CA VAL A 24 3.82 -10.64 -11.19
C VAL A 24 4.51 -11.30 -12.40
N CYS A 25 4.55 -12.62 -12.40
CA CYS A 25 5.15 -13.40 -13.49
C CYS A 25 4.22 -13.49 -14.71
N ASP A 26 4.77 -13.81 -15.86
CA ASP A 26 4.06 -13.83 -17.15
C ASP A 26 3.23 -15.09 -17.39
N ASP A 27 3.36 -16.08 -16.54
CA ASP A 27 2.60 -17.34 -16.56
C ASP A 27 1.43 -17.37 -15.55
N VAL A 28 1.17 -16.24 -14.87
CA VAL A 28 0.09 -16.15 -13.86
C VAL A 28 -1.27 -15.89 -14.53
N ASP A 29 -2.31 -16.45 -13.95
CA ASP A 29 -3.68 -15.99 -14.20
C ASP A 29 -3.93 -14.68 -13.45
N VAL A 30 -4.02 -13.59 -14.20
CA VAL A 30 -4.16 -12.23 -13.64
C VAL A 30 -5.44 -12.09 -12.81
N ASP A 31 -6.54 -12.73 -13.19
CA ASP A 31 -7.79 -12.69 -12.42
C ASP A 31 -7.62 -13.29 -11.02
N SER A 32 -6.81 -14.32 -10.91
CA SER A 32 -6.58 -14.99 -9.62
C SER A 32 -5.77 -14.15 -8.63
N ILE A 33 -4.87 -13.27 -9.13
CA ILE A 33 -3.92 -12.55 -8.27
C ILE A 33 -4.28 -11.08 -8.03
N VAL A 34 -5.08 -10.46 -8.88
CA VAL A 34 -5.36 -9.02 -8.80
C VAL A 34 -6.03 -8.64 -7.48
N GLN A 35 -6.93 -9.46 -6.97
CA GLN A 35 -7.58 -9.23 -5.67
C GLN A 35 -6.57 -9.33 -4.51
N THR A 36 -5.67 -10.28 -4.58
CA THR A 36 -4.61 -10.46 -3.58
C THR A 36 -3.65 -9.26 -3.59
N ALA A 37 -3.27 -8.80 -4.78
CA ALA A 37 -2.44 -7.61 -4.95
C ALA A 37 -3.11 -6.36 -4.35
N CYS A 38 -4.36 -6.11 -4.72
CA CYS A 38 -5.15 -5.00 -4.20
C CYS A 38 -5.28 -5.07 -2.67
N ARG A 39 -5.63 -6.23 -2.13
CA ARG A 39 -5.75 -6.42 -0.68
C ARG A 39 -4.41 -6.15 0.03
N GLY A 40 -3.30 -6.62 -0.53
CA GLY A 40 -1.97 -6.38 0.03
C GLY A 40 -1.63 -4.90 0.15
N VAL A 41 -1.95 -4.12 -0.88
CA VAL A 41 -1.68 -2.67 -0.92
C VAL A 41 -2.60 -1.89 0.02
N TRP A 42 -3.93 -2.12 -0.06
CA TRP A 42 -4.90 -1.24 0.61
C TRP A 42 -5.36 -1.73 1.98
N GLN A 43 -4.98 -2.93 2.40
CA GLN A 43 -5.24 -3.36 3.76
C GLN A 43 -4.69 -2.33 4.75
N ASN A 44 -5.53 -1.88 5.69
CA ASN A 44 -5.20 -0.82 6.64
C ASN A 44 -4.72 0.49 5.96
N MET A 45 -5.24 0.80 4.78
CA MET A 45 -4.87 1.97 3.95
C MET A 45 -3.39 2.00 3.58
N GLY A 46 -2.77 0.84 3.41
CA GLY A 46 -1.34 0.71 3.13
C GLY A 46 -0.41 1.02 4.30
N GLN A 47 -0.95 1.26 5.49
CA GLN A 47 -0.18 1.51 6.71
C GLN A 47 0.32 0.20 7.31
N ASN A 48 1.17 -0.50 6.58
CA ASN A 48 1.63 -1.85 6.89
C ASN A 48 3.14 -1.97 6.64
N CYS A 49 3.87 -2.55 7.60
CA CYS A 49 5.32 -2.74 7.48
C CYS A 49 5.72 -3.69 6.33
N ALA A 50 4.89 -4.71 6.05
CA ALA A 50 5.07 -5.72 5.02
C ALA A 50 4.08 -5.57 3.84
N GLY A 51 3.52 -4.37 3.64
CA GLY A 51 2.65 -4.09 2.50
C GLY A 51 3.44 -3.97 1.20
N PRO A 52 2.98 -4.60 0.09
CA PRO A 52 3.63 -4.41 -1.20
C PRO A 52 3.49 -2.95 -1.66
N GLU A 53 4.62 -2.33 -1.92
CA GLU A 53 4.69 -0.93 -2.35
C GLU A 53 5.45 -0.75 -3.67
N ARG A 54 6.09 -1.83 -4.17
CA ARG A 54 6.80 -1.85 -5.45
C ARG A 54 6.32 -3.02 -6.28
N PHE A 55 5.63 -2.76 -7.39
CA PHE A 55 5.13 -3.77 -8.29
C PHE A 55 6.07 -3.95 -9.48
N PHE A 56 6.54 -5.17 -9.67
CA PHE A 56 7.34 -5.60 -10.82
C PHE A 56 6.49 -6.56 -11.64
N VAL A 57 5.91 -6.06 -12.69
CA VAL A 57 4.98 -6.81 -13.53
C VAL A 57 5.66 -7.12 -14.86
N TYR A 58 5.66 -8.39 -15.27
CA TYR A 58 6.17 -8.76 -16.59
C TYR A 58 5.36 -8.09 -17.69
N GLU A 59 6.06 -7.63 -18.75
CA GLU A 59 5.47 -6.84 -19.84
C GLU A 59 4.25 -7.51 -20.47
N LYS A 60 4.30 -8.84 -20.65
CA LYS A 60 3.22 -9.64 -21.25
C LYS A 60 1.86 -9.50 -20.54
N VAL A 61 1.86 -9.30 -19.23
CA VAL A 61 0.64 -9.22 -18.41
C VAL A 61 0.43 -7.83 -17.80
N PHE A 62 1.28 -6.87 -18.13
CA PHE A 62 1.31 -5.54 -17.52
C PHE A 62 0.00 -4.77 -17.74
N ASP A 63 -0.43 -4.64 -18.99
CA ASP A 63 -1.62 -3.85 -19.32
C ASP A 63 -2.87 -4.48 -18.71
N GLU A 64 -3.03 -5.81 -18.84
CA GLU A 64 -4.14 -6.53 -18.24
C GLU A 64 -4.18 -6.37 -16.72
N PHE A 65 -3.02 -6.47 -16.06
CA PHE A 65 -2.92 -6.28 -14.61
C PHE A 65 -3.32 -4.87 -14.21
N CYS A 66 -2.81 -3.84 -14.90
CA CYS A 66 -3.13 -2.44 -14.62
C CYS A 66 -4.61 -2.15 -14.81
N ASP A 67 -5.22 -2.62 -15.90
CA ASP A 67 -6.65 -2.41 -16.19
C ASP A 67 -7.54 -3.02 -15.10
N LYS A 68 -7.21 -4.24 -14.67
CA LYS A 68 -7.97 -4.94 -13.62
C LYS A 68 -7.80 -4.28 -12.24
N VAL A 69 -6.60 -3.83 -11.90
CA VAL A 69 -6.36 -3.05 -10.68
C VAL A 69 -7.17 -1.77 -10.71
N LEU A 70 -7.12 -1.01 -11.83
CA LEU A 70 -7.87 0.23 -12.00
C LEU A 70 -9.39 -0.01 -11.88
N ALA A 71 -9.90 -1.10 -12.44
CA ALA A 71 -11.32 -1.45 -12.34
C ALA A 71 -11.79 -1.71 -10.89
N ILE A 72 -10.89 -2.19 -10.02
CA ILE A 72 -11.17 -2.37 -8.59
C ILE A 72 -11.08 -1.02 -7.87
N VAL A 73 -9.95 -0.32 -8.03
CA VAL A 73 -9.66 0.93 -7.29
C VAL A 73 -10.67 2.01 -7.57
N SER A 74 -11.13 2.13 -8.82
CA SER A 74 -12.14 3.13 -9.23
C SER A 74 -13.50 2.96 -8.51
N LYS A 75 -13.75 1.81 -7.92
CA LYS A 75 -15.00 1.51 -7.17
C LYS A 75 -14.82 1.61 -5.66
N MET A 76 -13.58 1.72 -5.18
CA MET A 76 -13.30 1.77 -3.75
C MET A 76 -13.87 3.04 -3.12
N GLN A 77 -14.51 2.86 -1.98
CA GLN A 77 -15.11 3.95 -1.22
C GLN A 77 -14.25 4.27 0.01
N THR A 78 -13.96 5.56 0.18
CA THR A 78 -13.22 6.06 1.33
C THR A 78 -14.17 6.76 2.31
N GLY A 79 -13.93 6.61 3.60
CA GLY A 79 -14.75 7.25 4.62
C GLY A 79 -14.60 6.63 6.00
N SER A 80 -15.55 6.99 6.88
CA SER A 80 -15.62 6.40 8.22
C SER A 80 -16.37 5.07 8.17
N SER A 81 -15.76 4.01 8.68
CA SER A 81 -16.41 2.70 8.85
C SER A 81 -17.43 2.67 9.99
N LEU A 82 -17.47 3.71 10.83
CA LEU A 82 -18.46 3.83 11.90
C LEU A 82 -19.83 4.13 11.30
N GLY A 83 -20.69 3.13 11.28
CA GLY A 83 -22.07 3.26 10.77
C GLY A 83 -22.23 2.99 9.26
N ASN A 84 -21.15 2.75 8.53
CA ASN A 84 -21.23 2.32 7.12
C ASN A 84 -20.31 1.11 6.86
N PRO A 85 -20.88 -0.11 6.71
CA PRO A 85 -20.10 -1.32 6.48
C PRO A 85 -19.52 -1.43 5.05
N TYR A 86 -19.87 -0.52 4.14
CA TYR A 86 -19.44 -0.54 2.73
C TYR A 86 -18.22 0.35 2.43
N ILE A 87 -17.52 0.80 3.46
CA ILE A 87 -16.29 1.59 3.30
C ILE A 87 -15.10 0.65 3.16
N ASP A 88 -14.36 0.80 2.06
CA ASP A 88 -13.17 0.02 1.76
C ASP A 88 -11.93 0.57 2.45
N CYS A 89 -11.80 1.90 2.50
CA CYS A 89 -10.64 2.61 3.04
C CYS A 89 -11.05 3.62 4.11
N GLY A 90 -10.45 3.50 5.29
CA GLY A 90 -10.68 4.37 6.42
C GLY A 90 -9.69 5.53 6.53
N ALA A 91 -9.34 5.89 7.76
CA ALA A 91 -8.47 7.02 8.05
C ALA A 91 -6.98 6.67 8.03
N ILE A 92 -6.16 7.66 7.72
CA ILE A 92 -4.71 7.63 7.91
C ILE A 92 -4.39 8.06 9.34
N CYS A 93 -3.58 7.25 10.06
CA CYS A 93 -3.37 7.39 11.49
C CYS A 93 -2.64 8.67 11.90
N MET A 94 -1.76 9.21 11.06
CA MET A 94 -0.91 10.37 11.39
C MET A 94 -1.52 11.72 11.02
N GLY A 95 -2.80 11.75 10.67
CA GLY A 95 -3.56 12.96 10.39
C GLY A 95 -2.98 13.87 9.29
N SER A 96 -3.20 15.18 9.45
CA SER A 96 -2.87 16.18 8.42
C SER A 96 -1.38 16.23 8.02
N ARG A 97 -0.48 15.93 8.96
CA ARG A 97 0.97 15.91 8.68
C ARG A 97 1.32 14.84 7.64
N GLN A 98 0.76 13.66 7.78
CA GLN A 98 1.00 12.54 6.86
C GLN A 98 0.29 12.77 5.52
N MET A 99 -0.91 13.32 5.55
CA MET A 99 -1.63 13.71 4.33
C MET A 99 -0.83 14.70 3.50
N GLY A 100 -0.26 15.73 4.11
CA GLY A 100 0.60 16.69 3.42
C GLY A 100 1.88 16.06 2.86
N HIS A 101 2.41 15.01 3.49
CA HIS A 101 3.53 14.25 2.94
C HIS A 101 3.11 13.48 1.69
N TYR A 102 2.01 12.75 1.73
CA TYR A 102 1.50 11.99 0.58
C TYR A 102 1.15 12.89 -0.59
N GLN A 103 0.52 14.03 -0.34
CA GLN A 103 0.20 14.99 -1.38
C GLN A 103 1.47 15.45 -2.12
N ARG A 104 2.52 15.81 -1.40
CA ARG A 104 3.81 16.19 -2.02
C ARG A 104 4.43 15.06 -2.83
N LEU A 105 4.33 13.81 -2.36
CA LEU A 105 4.84 12.66 -3.13
C LEU A 105 4.08 12.46 -4.45
N VAL A 106 2.75 12.60 -4.43
CA VAL A 106 1.93 12.52 -5.64
C VAL A 106 2.25 13.66 -6.60
N GLU A 107 2.31 14.89 -6.11
CA GLU A 107 2.67 16.07 -6.91
C GLU A 107 4.07 15.93 -7.54
N ASP A 108 5.05 15.45 -6.78
CA ASP A 108 6.40 15.18 -7.28
C ASP A 108 6.38 14.11 -8.37
N ALA A 109 5.68 13.01 -8.17
CA ALA A 109 5.56 11.94 -9.15
C ALA A 109 4.91 12.44 -10.46
N VAL A 110 3.80 13.15 -10.36
CA VAL A 110 3.11 13.73 -11.53
C VAL A 110 4.01 14.72 -12.26
N SER A 111 4.73 15.59 -11.54
CA SER A 111 5.68 16.54 -12.14
C SER A 111 6.81 15.87 -12.92
N LYS A 112 7.13 14.61 -12.57
CA LYS A 112 8.14 13.75 -13.23
C LYS A 112 7.56 12.85 -14.31
N GLY A 113 6.29 12.99 -14.65
CA GLY A 113 5.63 12.28 -15.75
C GLY A 113 4.91 10.99 -15.34
N ALA A 114 4.67 10.75 -14.06
CA ALA A 114 3.81 9.65 -13.63
C ALA A 114 2.35 9.85 -14.11
N ARG A 115 1.72 8.74 -14.46
CA ARG A 115 0.35 8.70 -14.99
C ARG A 115 -0.53 7.80 -14.13
#